data_d2b1bc35bc19eb3559e4e2a979ac4b20
#
_entry.id   d2b1bc35bc19eb3559e4e2a979ac4b20
#
_cell.length_a   1.000
_cell.length_b   1.000
_cell.length_c   1.000
_cell.angle_alpha   90.00
_cell.angle_beta   90.00
_cell.angle_gamma   90.00
#
_symmetry.space_group_name_H-M   'P 1'
#
loop_
_entity.id
_entity.type
_entity.pdbx_description
1 polymer ?
#
loop_
_entity_poly.entity_id
_entity_poly.type
_entity_poly.pdbx_seq_one_letter_code
_entity_poly.pdbx_strand_id
1 'polypeptide(L)'
;MNNKEIKAKMDEGYLRAIVIFELVGKPKSHIEQTIKAYVEKVASQEDIEIIREEFEDAQALEENVFSTVAEVELLLPTLERLTWLCLNFTPASVEIIGPEQKTLKQQEITH
;
A
#
# COMPACT_ATOMS: atom_id res chain seq x y z
N MET A 1 -2.73 -10.98 -11.35
CA MET A 1 -2.35 -12.34 -10.90
C MET A 1 -3.59 -13.14 -10.54
N ASN A 2 -3.58 -14.43 -10.81
CA ASN A 2 -4.68 -15.29 -10.38
C ASN A 2 -4.36 -15.91 -9.01
N ASN A 3 -5.36 -16.54 -8.39
CA ASN A 3 -5.20 -17.12 -7.06
C ASN A 3 -4.12 -18.19 -6.97
N LYS A 4 -3.92 -18.93 -8.05
CA LYS A 4 -2.90 -19.98 -8.11
C LYS A 4 -1.50 -19.39 -8.05
N GLU A 5 -1.28 -18.30 -8.79
CA GLU A 5 0.01 -17.60 -8.80
C GLU A 5 0.30 -16.96 -7.44
N ILE A 6 -0.71 -16.37 -6.83
CA ILE A 6 -0.59 -15.76 -5.50
C ILE A 6 -0.19 -16.81 -4.48
N LYS A 7 -0.89 -17.97 -4.49
CA LYS A 7 -0.58 -19.07 -3.58
C LYS A 7 0.83 -19.59 -3.76
N ALA A 8 1.26 -19.74 -5.02
CA ALA A 8 2.62 -20.21 -5.31
C ALA A 8 3.68 -19.27 -4.74
N LYS A 9 3.48 -17.96 -4.85
CA LYS A 9 4.39 -16.98 -4.28
C LYS A 9 4.40 -17.05 -2.77
N MET A 10 3.24 -17.20 -2.14
CA MET A 10 3.16 -17.32 -0.69
C MET A 10 3.85 -18.60 -0.21
N ASP A 11 3.73 -19.68 -0.96
CA ASP A 11 4.42 -20.94 -0.65
C ASP A 11 5.95 -20.78 -0.76
N GLU A 12 6.42 -19.83 -1.55
CA GLU A 12 7.85 -19.49 -1.63
C GLU A 12 8.30 -18.58 -0.49
N GLY A 13 7.37 -18.12 0.35
CA GLY A 13 7.68 -17.27 1.49
C GLY A 13 7.28 -15.82 1.35
N TYR A 14 6.63 -15.44 0.25
CA TYR A 14 6.15 -14.08 0.06
C TYR A 14 5.03 -13.76 1.04
N LEU A 15 5.04 -12.53 1.53
CA LEU A 15 3.97 -11.99 2.36
C LEU A 15 2.91 -11.35 1.47
N ARG A 16 1.65 -11.57 1.81
CA ARG A 16 0.53 -10.90 1.15
C ARG A 16 0.00 -9.83 2.09
N ALA A 17 -0.08 -8.61 1.62
CA ALA A 17 -0.46 -7.48 2.45
C ALA A 17 -1.41 -6.53 1.72
N ILE A 18 -2.22 -5.83 2.49
CA ILE A 18 -3.02 -4.71 2.01
C ILE A 18 -2.41 -3.46 2.63
N VAL A 19 -2.04 -2.51 1.77
CA VAL A 19 -1.40 -1.26 2.18
C VAL A 19 -2.32 -0.12 1.79
N ILE A 20 -2.60 0.77 2.73
CA ILE A 20 -3.45 1.94 2.48
C ILE A 20 -2.60 3.19 2.57
N PHE A 21 -2.60 3.96 1.48
CA PHE A 21 -1.95 5.26 1.42
C PHE A 21 -3.01 6.35 1.52
N GLU A 22 -2.69 7.43 2.22
CA GLU A 22 -3.56 8.58 2.35
C GLU A 22 -2.74 9.85 2.12
N LEU A 23 -3.28 10.77 1.34
CA LEU A 23 -2.68 12.08 1.13
C LEU A 23 -3.71 13.16 1.41
N VAL A 24 -3.24 14.24 2.05
CA VAL A 24 -4.03 15.43 2.32
C VAL A 24 -3.30 16.62 1.69
N GLY A 25 -4.03 17.46 0.99
CA GLY A 25 -3.42 18.63 0.36
C GLY A 25 -4.33 19.31 -0.64
N LYS A 26 -3.70 20.13 -1.48
CA LYS A 26 -4.38 20.89 -2.53
C LYS A 26 -3.42 21.16 -3.68
N PRO A 27 -3.92 21.38 -4.91
CA PRO A 27 -5.31 21.19 -5.31
C PRO A 27 -5.68 19.71 -5.44
N LYS A 28 -6.97 19.43 -5.61
CA LYS A 28 -7.51 18.08 -5.75
C LYS A 28 -6.74 17.25 -6.78
N SER A 29 -6.53 17.79 -7.98
CA SER A 29 -5.84 17.08 -9.06
C SER A 29 -4.40 16.71 -8.69
N HIS A 30 -3.73 17.56 -7.92
CA HIS A 30 -2.35 17.33 -7.51
C HIS A 30 -2.23 16.12 -6.59
N ILE A 31 -3.09 16.03 -5.56
CA ILE A 31 -3.02 14.89 -4.63
C ILE A 31 -3.44 13.59 -5.30
N GLU A 32 -4.38 13.65 -6.23
CA GLU A 32 -4.80 12.47 -7.00
C GLU A 32 -3.66 11.96 -7.87
N GLN A 33 -2.92 12.84 -8.51
CA GLN A 33 -1.75 12.48 -9.32
C GLN A 33 -0.61 11.98 -8.45
N THR A 34 -0.40 12.60 -7.31
CA THR A 34 0.69 12.24 -6.39
C THR A 34 0.50 10.84 -5.81
N ILE A 35 -0.74 10.49 -5.40
CA ILE A 35 -0.98 9.16 -4.83
C ILE A 35 -0.80 8.07 -5.88
N LYS A 36 -1.19 8.35 -7.14
CA LYS A 36 -0.96 7.42 -8.24
C LYS A 36 0.53 7.22 -8.50
N ALA A 37 1.31 8.30 -8.43
CA ALA A 37 2.76 8.23 -8.59
C ALA A 37 3.41 7.40 -7.47
N TYR A 38 2.92 7.49 -6.23
CA TYR A 38 3.38 6.67 -5.13
C TYR A 38 3.17 5.19 -5.42
N VAL A 39 1.96 4.83 -5.85
CA VAL A 39 1.63 3.43 -6.14
C VAL A 39 2.46 2.92 -7.33
N GLU A 40 2.65 3.74 -8.36
CA GLU A 40 3.49 3.39 -9.51
C GLU A 40 4.93 3.12 -9.07
N LYS A 41 5.44 3.91 -8.15
CA LYS A 41 6.80 3.74 -7.64
C LYS A 41 6.95 2.43 -6.87
N VAL A 42 5.95 2.07 -6.08
CA VAL A 42 5.91 0.77 -5.40
C VAL A 42 5.84 -0.36 -6.42
N ALA A 43 4.97 -0.22 -7.40
CA ALA A 43 4.78 -1.23 -8.45
C ALA A 43 6.01 -1.40 -9.34
N SER A 44 6.88 -0.40 -9.42
CA SER A 44 8.10 -0.46 -10.23
C SER A 44 9.21 -1.31 -9.60
N GLN A 45 9.07 -1.69 -8.34
CA GLN A 45 10.05 -2.54 -7.66
C GLN A 45 9.95 -3.95 -8.21
N GLU A 46 11.08 -4.51 -8.66
CA GLU A 46 11.09 -5.81 -9.32
C GLU A 46 10.58 -6.97 -8.43
N ASP A 47 10.80 -6.85 -7.14
CA ASP A 47 10.46 -7.91 -6.19
C ASP A 47 9.10 -7.73 -5.51
N ILE A 48 8.37 -6.67 -5.85
CA ILE A 48 7.04 -6.41 -5.32
C ILE A 48 6.03 -6.64 -6.43
N GLU A 49 5.00 -7.44 -6.17
CA GLU A 49 3.97 -7.72 -7.16
C GLU A 49 2.62 -7.20 -6.70
N ILE A 50 1.98 -6.40 -7.54
CA ILE A 50 0.68 -5.81 -7.25
C ILE A 50 -0.42 -6.80 -7.64
N ILE A 51 -1.32 -7.09 -6.70
CA ILE A 51 -2.47 -7.96 -6.94
C ILE A 51 -3.66 -7.11 -7.41
N ARG A 52 -3.91 -5.99 -6.72
CA ARG A 52 -4.98 -5.05 -7.11
C ARG A 52 -4.68 -3.66 -6.57
N GLU A 53 -5.27 -2.68 -7.20
CA GLU A 53 -5.19 -1.28 -6.82
C GLU A 53 -6.58 -0.68 -6.83
N GLU A 54 -6.92 0.08 -5.81
CA GLU A 54 -8.15 0.86 -5.76
C GLU A 54 -7.82 2.28 -5.36
N PHE A 55 -8.27 3.24 -6.17
CA PHE A 55 -8.07 4.66 -5.90
C PHE A 55 -9.43 5.30 -5.65
N GLU A 56 -9.53 6.07 -4.58
CA GLU A 56 -10.73 6.84 -4.30
C GLU A 56 -10.57 8.26 -4.82
N ASP A 57 -11.66 8.84 -5.32
CA ASP A 57 -11.67 10.24 -5.71
C ASP A 57 -11.41 11.09 -4.46
N ALA A 58 -10.67 12.17 -4.63
CA ALA A 58 -10.36 13.06 -3.52
C ALA A 58 -11.63 13.69 -2.96
N GLN A 59 -11.70 13.73 -1.62
CA GLN A 59 -12.83 14.27 -0.88
C GLN A 59 -12.43 15.58 -0.22
N ALA A 60 -13.33 16.54 -0.22
CA ALA A 60 -13.09 17.82 0.47
C ALA A 60 -13.12 17.59 2.00
N LEU A 61 -12.08 18.03 2.68
CA LEU A 61 -12.04 18.04 4.15
C LEU A 61 -12.51 19.39 4.67
N GLU A 62 -12.05 20.46 4.04
CA GLU A 62 -12.45 21.83 4.32
C GLU A 62 -12.18 22.63 3.06
N GLU A 63 -12.37 23.94 3.12
CA GLU A 63 -12.22 24.80 1.94
C GLU A 63 -10.82 24.65 1.33
N ASN A 64 -10.78 24.20 0.08
CA ASN A 64 -9.57 24.00 -0.72
C ASN A 64 -8.59 22.94 -0.19
N VAL A 65 -9.01 22.13 0.80
CA VAL A 65 -8.19 21.04 1.30
C VAL A 65 -8.91 19.71 1.04
N PHE A 66 -8.20 18.78 0.45
CA PHE A 66 -8.76 17.49 0.02
C PHE A 66 -7.96 16.33 0.61
N SER A 67 -8.61 15.18 0.73
CA SER A 67 -7.93 13.94 1.06
C SER A 67 -8.24 12.90 0.01
N THR A 68 -7.28 12.02 -0.25
CA THR A 68 -7.49 10.88 -1.15
C THR A 68 -6.81 9.65 -0.56
N VAL A 69 -7.32 8.49 -0.94
CA VAL A 69 -6.88 7.21 -0.41
C VAL A 69 -6.65 6.24 -1.56
N ALA A 70 -5.59 5.45 -1.45
CA ALA A 70 -5.36 4.32 -2.35
C ALA A 70 -5.16 3.07 -1.53
N GLU A 71 -5.86 1.99 -1.89
CA GLU A 71 -5.70 0.69 -1.27
C GLU A 71 -5.02 -0.23 -2.27
N VAL A 72 -3.91 -0.84 -1.84
CA VAL A 72 -3.10 -1.69 -2.71
C VAL A 72 -2.90 -3.03 -2.03
N GLU A 73 -3.29 -4.09 -2.73
CA GLU A 73 -2.98 -5.44 -2.28
C GLU A 73 -1.77 -5.92 -3.05
N LEU A 74 -0.76 -6.43 -2.32
CA LEU A 74 0.51 -6.75 -2.95
C LEU A 74 1.20 -7.93 -2.27
N LEU A 75 2.23 -8.46 -2.96
CA LEU A 75 3.11 -9.50 -2.46
C LEU A 75 4.52 -8.93 -2.31
N LEU A 76 5.14 -9.21 -1.16
CA LEU A 76 6.51 -8.78 -0.88
C LEU A 76 7.33 -10.02 -0.48
N PRO A 77 8.61 -10.09 -0.90
CA PRO A 77 9.40 -11.30 -0.62
C PRO A 77 9.78 -11.48 0.84
N THR A 78 9.92 -10.39 1.61
CA THR A 78 10.39 -10.47 3.00
C THR A 78 9.73 -9.40 3.86
N LEU A 79 9.79 -9.60 5.18
CA LEU A 79 9.33 -8.61 6.12
C LEU A 79 10.19 -7.34 6.03
N GLU A 80 11.48 -7.48 5.75
CA GLU A 80 12.39 -6.35 5.57
C GLU A 80 11.94 -5.46 4.40
N ARG A 81 11.46 -6.04 3.31
CA ARG A 81 10.94 -5.25 2.19
C ARG A 81 9.67 -4.51 2.57
N LEU A 82 8.81 -5.12 3.38
CA LEU A 82 7.63 -4.43 3.89
C LEU A 82 8.03 -3.27 4.80
N THR A 83 9.04 -3.47 5.65
CA THR A 83 9.59 -2.40 6.49
C THR A 83 10.13 -1.26 5.63
N TRP A 84 10.86 -1.59 4.56
CA TRP A 84 11.36 -0.59 3.62
C TRP A 84 10.22 0.24 3.03
N LEU A 85 9.14 -0.42 2.62
CA LEU A 85 7.97 0.25 2.06
C LEU A 85 7.35 1.21 3.08
N CYS A 86 7.20 0.77 4.33
CA CYS A 86 6.64 1.60 5.40
C CYS A 86 7.51 2.82 5.68
N LEU A 87 8.82 2.66 5.69
CA LEU A 87 9.75 3.76 5.97
C LEU A 87 9.81 4.78 4.84
N ASN A 88 9.70 4.32 3.60
CA ASN A 88 9.84 5.20 2.43
C ASN A 88 8.54 5.86 1.98
N PHE A 89 7.40 5.22 2.23
CA PHE A 89 6.10 5.70 1.74
C PHE A 89 5.12 6.04 2.86
N THR A 90 5.45 5.73 4.10
CA THR A 90 4.65 6.05 5.29
C THR A 90 3.15 5.82 5.09
N PRO A 91 2.73 4.57 4.78
CA PRO A 91 1.31 4.29 4.57
C PRO A 91 0.49 4.52 5.85
N ALA A 92 -0.80 4.81 5.67
CA ALA A 92 -1.71 5.01 6.79
C ALA A 92 -1.95 3.71 7.55
N SER A 93 -1.97 2.56 6.85
CA SER A 93 -2.09 1.28 7.50
C SER A 93 -1.51 0.16 6.63
N VAL A 94 -1.13 -0.92 7.28
CA VAL A 94 -0.65 -2.15 6.63
C VAL A 94 -1.30 -3.33 7.33
N GLU A 95 -1.91 -4.22 6.55
CA GLU A 95 -2.50 -5.45 7.06
C GLU A 95 -1.86 -6.63 6.35
N ILE A 96 -1.21 -7.50 7.10
CA ILE A 96 -0.64 -8.73 6.56
C ILE A 96 -1.75 -9.77 6.57
N ILE A 97 -2.16 -10.25 5.39
CA ILE A 97 -3.28 -11.18 5.27
C ILE A 97 -2.85 -12.58 4.84
N GLY A 98 -1.57 -12.77 4.59
CA GLY A 98 -1.03 -14.09 4.28
C GLY A 98 0.49 -14.15 4.47
N PRO A 99 1.00 -15.34 4.89
CA PRO A 99 0.26 -16.59 5.14
C PRO A 99 -0.66 -16.57 6.36
N GLU A 100 -0.39 -15.69 7.35
CA GLU A 100 -1.25 -15.53 8.52
C GLU A 100 -1.72 -14.09 8.59
N GLN A 101 -3.00 -13.90 8.93
CA GLN A 101 -3.56 -12.56 9.05
C GLN A 101 -2.98 -11.84 10.26
N LYS A 102 -2.47 -10.63 10.04
CA LYS A 102 -1.94 -9.80 11.10
C LYS A 102 -2.03 -8.33 10.70
N THR A 103 -2.53 -7.50 11.60
CA THR A 103 -2.63 -6.06 11.38
C THR A 103 -1.51 -5.36 12.13
N LEU A 104 -0.73 -4.54 11.41
CA LEU A 104 0.32 -3.71 11.99
C LEU A 104 -0.15 -2.27 12.03
N LYS A 105 -0.12 -1.68 13.22
CA LYS A 105 -0.44 -0.28 13.42
C LYS A 105 0.85 0.48 13.72
N GLN A 106 0.83 1.79 13.53
CA GLN A 106 2.01 2.62 13.73
C GLN A 106 2.65 2.41 15.10
N GLN A 107 1.84 2.29 16.14
CA GLN A 107 2.34 2.09 17.49
C GLN A 107 2.98 0.71 17.72
N GLU A 108 2.68 -0.27 16.87
CA GLU A 108 3.30 -1.59 16.91
C GLU A 108 4.61 -1.60 16.12
N ILE A 109 4.68 -0.79 15.08
CA ILE A 109 5.87 -0.68 14.24
C ILE A 109 7.00 0.03 14.99
N THR A 110 6.67 0.95 15.89
CA THR A 110 7.64 1.74 16.63
C THR A 110 8.21 1.02 17.87
N HIS A 111 7.77 -0.17 18.10
CA HIS A 111 8.35 -0.99 19.15
C HIS A 111 9.79 -1.33 18.77
#